data_4e6c91174d048ee85cc80fc8e9d2a850
#
_entry.id   4e6c91174d048ee85cc80fc8e9d2a850
#
_cell.length_a   1.000
_cell.length_b   1.000
_cell.length_c   1.000
_cell.angle_alpha   90.00
_cell.angle_beta   90.00
_cell.angle_gamma   90.00
#
_symmetry.space_group_name_H-M   'P 1'
#
loop_
_entity.id
_entity.type
_entity.pdbx_description
1 polymer ?
#
loop_
_entity_poly.entity_id
_entity_poly.type
_entity_poly.pdbx_seq_one_letter_code
_entity_poly.pdbx_strand_id
1 'polypeptide(L)'
;MQNGEKMDIQVLIRKLVSYGVQTGLVPEEDVIYTTNRLLELFELDELEERDNVTMREDELEEVLKGMLDYAYEKGILKENSVVYRDLFDTKIMGMLMPRPSEVIRHFHELYEQVSPEAATDYYYKLSRDSDYIRRYRICKDMKWVAPTKYGDLDITINLSKPEKDPKAIAAAKLAKQAGYPKCLLCRENEGYAGRVNHPARQNHRIIPVTINGSQWGFQYSPYVYYNEHCIVFNSQHVPMKIEHATFCKLFDFVKQFPHYFVGSNADLPIVGGSILSHDHFQGGHYEFAMAKAPVERTFSVAGFEDVDAGIVAWPMSVIRLSGTDTDRIIALADVILNKWREYTDEEAFIYAYTDNEPHNTITPIARKRGDKFELDLVLRNNITTEEHPLGVYHPHAKLHHIKKENIGLIEVMGLAVLPARLKGEMAHLKEAIIAGKDLRADEELAKHADWVDEFRPKYDAITAENIDGIVEKEIGLVFMQVLEDAGVYKRTEEGQKAFDRFIKCL
;
A
#
# COMPACT_ATOMS: atom_id res chain seq x y z
N MET A 1 -27.76 27.60 1.92
CA MET A 1 -26.66 27.71 0.94
C MET A 1 -26.10 29.12 1.14
N GLN A 2 -25.06 29.25 1.95
CA GLN A 2 -24.31 30.49 2.09
C GLN A 2 -23.48 30.66 0.83
N ASN A 3 -23.64 31.77 0.12
CA ASN A 3 -22.70 32.23 -0.91
C ASN A 3 -21.33 32.40 -0.21
N GLY A 4 -20.44 31.45 -0.32
CA GLY A 4 -19.05 31.62 0.08
C GLY A 4 -18.45 32.71 -0.82
N GLU A 5 -18.07 33.84 -0.25
CA GLU A 5 -17.27 34.83 -0.95
C GLU A 5 -16.04 34.13 -1.50
N LYS A 6 -15.84 34.24 -2.81
CA LYS A 6 -14.73 33.65 -3.52
C LYS A 6 -13.44 34.29 -3.02
N MET A 7 -12.56 33.53 -2.39
CA MET A 7 -11.28 34.05 -1.90
C MET A 7 -10.44 34.57 -3.06
N ASP A 8 -9.89 35.78 -2.90
CA ASP A 8 -8.97 36.39 -3.84
C ASP A 8 -7.71 35.54 -4.00
N ILE A 9 -7.28 35.33 -5.25
CA ILE A 9 -6.07 34.52 -5.56
C ILE A 9 -4.83 35.06 -4.85
N GLN A 10 -4.70 36.35 -4.64
CA GLN A 10 -3.58 36.95 -3.94
C GLN A 10 -3.57 36.57 -2.45
N VAL A 11 -4.74 36.44 -1.82
CA VAL A 11 -4.88 35.93 -0.46
C VAL A 11 -4.52 34.47 -0.39
N LEU A 12 -4.94 33.67 -1.37
CA LEU A 12 -4.62 32.25 -1.46
C LEU A 12 -3.10 32.01 -1.61
N ILE A 13 -2.43 32.81 -2.46
CA ILE A 13 -0.96 32.74 -2.61
C ILE A 13 -0.25 33.05 -1.29
N ARG A 14 -0.67 34.11 -0.58
CA ARG A 14 -0.08 34.45 0.73
C ARG A 14 -0.29 33.36 1.76
N LYS A 15 -1.51 32.79 1.83
CA LYS A 15 -1.81 31.66 2.70
C LYS A 15 -0.90 30.46 2.39
N LEU A 16 -0.75 30.11 1.12
CA LEU A 16 0.08 28.98 0.71
C LEU A 16 1.57 29.20 1.02
N VAL A 17 2.10 30.41 0.79
CA VAL A 17 3.49 30.76 1.14
C VAL A 17 3.68 30.70 2.66
N SER A 18 2.74 31.25 3.44
CA SER A 18 2.74 31.15 4.91
C SER A 18 2.76 29.69 5.38
N TYR A 19 1.96 28.83 4.76
CA TYR A 19 2.01 27.38 5.00
C TYR A 19 3.38 26.78 4.71
N GLY A 20 3.99 27.15 3.58
CA GLY A 20 5.34 26.69 3.21
C GLY A 20 6.40 27.05 4.28
N VAL A 21 6.34 28.24 4.84
CA VAL A 21 7.23 28.69 5.94
C VAL A 21 6.93 27.92 7.21
N GLN A 22 5.67 27.82 7.63
CA GLN A 22 5.27 27.14 8.87
C GLN A 22 5.65 25.66 8.88
N THR A 23 5.56 24.99 7.74
CA THR A 23 5.90 23.57 7.61
C THR A 23 7.39 23.31 7.37
N GLY A 24 8.15 24.37 7.08
CA GLY A 24 9.57 24.29 6.75
C GLY A 24 9.87 23.83 5.33
N LEU A 25 8.86 23.84 4.43
CA LEU A 25 9.05 23.59 2.99
C LEU A 25 9.77 24.77 2.31
N VAL A 26 9.51 25.99 2.80
CA VAL A 26 10.06 27.23 2.24
C VAL A 26 10.85 27.93 3.36
N PRO A 27 12.19 28.03 3.24
CA PRO A 27 12.99 28.89 4.12
C PRO A 27 12.57 30.36 4.01
N GLU A 28 12.79 31.15 5.06
CA GLU A 28 12.45 32.60 5.07
C GLU A 28 13.14 33.34 3.92
N GLU A 29 14.36 32.95 3.57
CA GLU A 29 15.14 33.55 2.49
C GLU A 29 14.51 33.30 1.11
N ASP A 30 13.73 32.23 0.95
CA ASP A 30 13.10 31.81 -0.30
C ASP A 30 11.65 32.32 -0.49
N VAL A 31 11.10 33.04 0.48
CA VAL A 31 9.71 33.53 0.46
C VAL A 31 9.43 34.38 -0.79
N ILE A 32 10.29 35.36 -1.09
CA ILE A 32 10.12 36.24 -2.28
C ILE A 32 10.21 35.41 -3.56
N TYR A 33 11.20 34.53 -3.66
CA TYR A 33 11.39 33.68 -4.83
C TYR A 33 10.16 32.77 -5.06
N THR A 34 9.68 32.10 -4.02
CA THR A 34 8.51 31.21 -4.09
C THR A 34 7.23 31.99 -4.47
N THR A 35 7.05 33.18 -3.87
CA THR A 35 5.93 34.07 -4.21
C THR A 35 5.95 34.42 -5.70
N ASN A 36 7.10 34.86 -6.23
CA ASN A 36 7.23 35.25 -7.65
C ASN A 36 6.97 34.05 -8.58
N ARG A 37 7.36 32.83 -8.19
CA ARG A 37 7.06 31.61 -8.95
C ARG A 37 5.57 31.29 -8.98
N LEU A 38 4.85 31.57 -7.88
CA LEU A 38 3.39 31.41 -7.83
C LEU A 38 2.69 32.50 -8.65
N LEU A 39 3.17 33.75 -8.61
CA LEU A 39 2.65 34.83 -9.47
C LEU A 39 2.78 34.48 -10.95
N GLU A 40 3.97 34.02 -11.38
CA GLU A 40 4.20 33.53 -12.75
C GLU A 40 3.22 32.41 -13.13
N LEU A 41 2.99 31.43 -12.23
CA LEU A 41 2.11 30.30 -12.48
C LEU A 41 0.65 30.71 -12.69
N PHE A 42 0.19 31.78 -12.01
CA PHE A 42 -1.17 32.30 -12.08
C PHE A 42 -1.32 33.51 -13.01
N GLU A 43 -0.24 33.84 -13.78
CA GLU A 43 -0.23 34.94 -14.74
C GLU A 43 -0.58 36.29 -14.09
N LEU A 44 0.00 36.57 -12.91
CA LEU A 44 -0.16 37.82 -12.16
C LEU A 44 1.11 38.64 -12.23
N ASP A 45 0.95 39.95 -12.52
CA ASP A 45 2.07 40.88 -12.64
C ASP A 45 2.51 41.51 -11.31
N GLU A 46 1.62 41.47 -10.29
CA GLU A 46 1.86 42.11 -9.00
C GLU A 46 1.17 41.38 -7.85
N LEU A 47 1.65 41.65 -6.63
CA LEU A 47 1.05 41.20 -5.38
C LEU A 47 0.74 42.48 -4.55
N GLU A 48 -0.55 42.78 -4.32
CA GLU A 48 -0.94 43.92 -3.51
C GLU A 48 -0.41 43.83 -2.09
N GLU A 49 0.03 44.94 -1.51
CA GLU A 49 0.37 44.99 -0.09
C GLU A 49 -0.88 44.76 0.76
N ARG A 50 -0.83 43.76 1.61
CA ARG A 50 -1.88 43.41 2.59
C ARG A 50 -1.25 42.89 3.85
N ASP A 51 -2.02 42.91 4.95
CA ASP A 51 -1.61 42.34 6.23
C ASP A 51 -1.17 40.85 6.12
N ASN A 52 -0.27 40.45 6.97
CA ASN A 52 0.20 39.05 7.01
C ASN A 52 -0.97 38.10 7.26
N VAL A 53 -1.13 37.15 6.35
CA VAL A 53 -2.14 36.11 6.42
C VAL A 53 -1.47 34.83 6.89
N THR A 54 -1.97 34.26 7.98
CA THR A 54 -1.56 32.93 8.43
C THR A 54 -2.52 31.88 7.91
N MET A 55 -2.04 30.65 7.69
CA MET A 55 -2.83 29.54 7.27
C MET A 55 -2.73 28.39 8.31
N ARG A 56 -3.85 27.73 8.60
CA ARG A 56 -3.84 26.50 9.39
C ARG A 56 -3.61 25.31 8.45
N GLU A 57 -3.00 24.25 8.98
CA GLU A 57 -2.71 23.04 8.17
C GLU A 57 -3.97 22.38 7.58
N ASP A 58 -5.09 22.43 8.29
CA ASP A 58 -6.37 21.88 7.84
C ASP A 58 -7.05 22.66 6.72
N GLU A 59 -6.58 23.89 6.41
CA GLU A 59 -7.07 24.72 5.31
C GLU A 59 -6.45 24.39 3.93
N LEU A 60 -5.45 23.51 3.84
CA LEU A 60 -4.71 23.28 2.60
C LEU A 60 -5.61 22.81 1.44
N GLU A 61 -6.56 21.88 1.70
CA GLU A 61 -7.52 21.43 0.68
C GLU A 61 -8.34 22.60 0.12
N GLU A 62 -8.82 23.49 0.99
CA GLU A 62 -9.64 24.63 0.62
C GLU A 62 -8.85 25.68 -0.18
N VAL A 63 -7.62 25.99 0.26
CA VAL A 63 -6.70 26.90 -0.43
C VAL A 63 -6.37 26.39 -1.83
N LEU A 64 -5.94 25.13 -1.95
CA LEU A 64 -5.64 24.51 -3.24
C LEU A 64 -6.88 24.48 -4.15
N LYS A 65 -8.05 24.14 -3.59
CA LYS A 65 -9.30 24.16 -4.35
C LYS A 65 -9.60 25.54 -4.91
N GLY A 66 -9.47 26.60 -4.10
CA GLY A 66 -9.67 27.98 -4.55
C GLY A 66 -8.70 28.39 -5.67
N MET A 67 -7.42 28.00 -5.54
CA MET A 67 -6.41 28.25 -6.57
C MET A 67 -6.71 27.51 -7.88
N LEU A 68 -7.18 26.26 -7.80
CA LEU A 68 -7.59 25.47 -8.97
C LEU A 68 -8.83 26.05 -9.65
N ASP A 69 -9.82 26.53 -8.86
CA ASP A 69 -11.02 27.15 -9.39
C ASP A 69 -10.67 28.46 -10.14
N TYR A 70 -9.77 29.27 -9.57
CA TYR A 70 -9.25 30.46 -10.23
C TYR A 70 -8.53 30.11 -11.55
N ALA A 71 -7.62 29.12 -11.51
CA ALA A 71 -6.87 28.69 -12.70
C ALA A 71 -7.80 28.20 -13.83
N TYR A 72 -8.88 27.49 -13.48
CA TYR A 72 -9.86 27.03 -14.46
C TYR A 72 -10.64 28.22 -15.07
N GLU A 73 -11.09 29.16 -14.27
CA GLU A 73 -11.83 30.33 -14.75
C GLU A 73 -10.99 31.27 -15.64
N LYS A 74 -9.68 31.34 -15.36
CA LYS A 74 -8.75 32.11 -16.19
C LYS A 74 -8.26 31.37 -17.42
N GLY A 75 -8.65 30.09 -17.60
CA GLY A 75 -8.21 29.27 -18.72
C GLY A 75 -6.78 28.73 -18.60
N ILE A 76 -6.12 28.94 -17.46
CA ILE A 76 -4.79 28.38 -17.15
C ILE A 76 -4.89 26.86 -17.00
N LEU A 77 -5.92 26.39 -16.29
CA LEU A 77 -6.30 24.98 -16.20
C LEU A 77 -7.27 24.64 -17.34
N LYS A 78 -6.86 23.76 -18.25
CA LYS A 78 -7.59 23.46 -19.49
C LYS A 78 -8.91 22.73 -19.29
N GLU A 79 -8.96 21.81 -18.31
CA GLU A 79 -10.13 20.99 -18.01
C GLU A 79 -10.34 20.87 -16.50
N ASN A 80 -11.63 20.90 -16.09
CA ASN A 80 -12.02 20.80 -14.68
C ASN A 80 -12.33 19.34 -14.26
N SER A 81 -11.47 18.39 -14.62
CA SER A 81 -11.57 17.01 -14.16
C SER A 81 -10.56 16.73 -13.04
N VAL A 82 -10.82 15.70 -12.23
CA VAL A 82 -9.95 15.30 -11.13
C VAL A 82 -8.50 15.10 -11.60
N VAL A 83 -8.29 14.51 -12.78
CA VAL A 83 -6.95 14.26 -13.31
C VAL A 83 -6.19 15.55 -13.61
N TYR A 84 -6.83 16.52 -14.28
CA TYR A 84 -6.19 17.80 -14.59
C TYR A 84 -5.97 18.66 -13.34
N ARG A 85 -6.92 18.62 -12.40
CA ARG A 85 -6.76 19.28 -11.09
C ARG A 85 -5.57 18.67 -10.32
N ASP A 86 -5.44 17.35 -10.29
CA ASP A 86 -4.32 16.66 -9.63
C ASP A 86 -2.95 16.94 -10.28
N LEU A 87 -2.91 17.16 -11.59
CA LEU A 87 -1.70 17.58 -12.29
C LEU A 87 -1.32 19.02 -11.90
N PHE A 88 -2.30 19.89 -11.77
CA PHE A 88 -2.04 21.31 -11.52
C PHE A 88 -1.77 21.61 -10.04
N ASP A 89 -2.50 21.00 -9.09
CA ASP A 89 -2.22 21.17 -7.66
C ASP A 89 -0.83 20.62 -7.28
N THR A 90 -0.43 19.51 -7.88
CA THR A 90 0.93 18.98 -7.71
C THR A 90 1.98 19.97 -8.26
N LYS A 91 1.67 20.69 -9.34
CA LYS A 91 2.53 21.75 -9.86
C LYS A 91 2.59 22.94 -8.90
N ILE A 92 1.47 23.36 -8.31
CA ILE A 92 1.42 24.43 -7.28
C ILE A 92 2.31 24.04 -6.10
N MET A 93 2.08 22.87 -5.51
CA MET A 93 2.86 22.40 -4.36
C MET A 93 4.34 22.21 -4.70
N GLY A 94 4.64 21.83 -5.94
CA GLY A 94 6.01 21.71 -6.45
C GLY A 94 6.80 23.03 -6.40
N MET A 95 6.14 24.19 -6.36
CA MET A 95 6.80 25.50 -6.22
C MET A 95 7.36 25.74 -4.81
N LEU A 96 6.80 25.06 -3.79
CA LEU A 96 7.21 25.15 -2.40
C LEU A 96 8.33 24.18 -2.04
N MET A 97 8.63 23.21 -2.93
CA MET A 97 9.50 22.10 -2.59
C MET A 97 10.98 22.47 -2.57
N PRO A 98 11.72 22.11 -1.51
CA PRO A 98 13.17 22.17 -1.52
C PRO A 98 13.74 21.27 -2.63
N ARG A 99 14.97 21.56 -3.08
CA ARG A 99 15.62 20.74 -4.10
C ARG A 99 15.94 19.34 -3.59
N PRO A 100 15.96 18.31 -4.46
CA PRO A 100 16.31 16.95 -4.05
C PRO A 100 17.62 16.87 -3.27
N SER A 101 18.65 17.63 -3.69
CA SER A 101 19.96 17.65 -3.02
C SER A 101 19.91 18.17 -1.57
N GLU A 102 19.01 19.10 -1.26
CA GLU A 102 18.82 19.63 0.09
C GLU A 102 18.13 18.60 0.97
N VAL A 103 17.05 17.98 0.46
CA VAL A 103 16.32 16.94 1.17
C VAL A 103 17.22 15.74 1.47
N ILE A 104 17.98 15.28 0.48
CA ILE A 104 18.92 14.16 0.62
C ILE A 104 19.99 14.49 1.67
N ARG A 105 20.60 15.68 1.60
CA ARG A 105 21.62 16.11 2.55
C ARG A 105 21.08 16.14 3.97
N HIS A 106 19.92 16.76 4.18
CA HIS A 106 19.32 16.88 5.50
C HIS A 106 18.87 15.53 6.08
N PHE A 107 18.35 14.65 5.22
CA PHE A 107 18.02 13.26 5.60
C PHE A 107 19.27 12.53 6.14
N HIS A 108 20.38 12.59 5.43
CA HIS A 108 21.63 11.94 5.85
C HIS A 108 22.24 12.59 7.09
N GLU A 109 22.18 13.92 7.22
CA GLU A 109 22.59 14.61 8.45
C GLU A 109 21.82 14.10 9.68
N LEU A 110 20.51 13.98 9.60
CA LEU A 110 19.69 13.42 10.67
C LEU A 110 20.00 11.95 10.93
N TYR A 111 20.15 11.17 9.86
CA TYR A 111 20.46 9.74 9.96
C TYR A 111 21.78 9.49 10.69
N GLU A 112 22.83 10.24 10.37
CA GLU A 112 24.18 10.04 10.90
C GLU A 112 24.36 10.70 12.28
N GLN A 113 23.75 11.87 12.51
CA GLN A 113 24.01 12.66 13.71
C GLN A 113 22.96 12.48 14.81
N VAL A 114 21.76 12.01 14.47
CA VAL A 114 20.67 11.82 15.43
C VAL A 114 20.24 10.34 15.47
N SER A 115 19.48 9.90 14.49
CA SER A 115 19.07 8.49 14.38
C SER A 115 18.39 8.19 13.02
N PRO A 116 18.28 6.90 12.62
CA PRO A 116 17.46 6.51 11.49
C PRO A 116 16.00 6.95 11.60
N GLU A 117 15.41 6.89 12.81
CA GLU A 117 14.03 7.33 13.08
C GLU A 117 13.87 8.84 12.82
N ALA A 118 14.79 9.67 13.28
CA ALA A 118 14.75 11.13 13.05
C ALA A 118 14.79 11.46 11.56
N ALA A 119 15.56 10.71 10.77
CA ALA A 119 15.64 10.90 9.32
C ALA A 119 14.33 10.50 8.64
N THR A 120 13.72 9.35 9.01
CA THR A 120 12.46 8.90 8.46
C THR A 120 11.29 9.79 8.89
N ASP A 121 11.25 10.27 10.14
CA ASP A 121 10.26 11.23 10.63
C ASP A 121 10.28 12.53 9.83
N TYR A 122 11.48 13.09 9.61
CA TYR A 122 11.64 14.28 8.75
C TYR A 122 11.09 14.04 7.35
N TYR A 123 11.47 12.92 6.73
CA TYR A 123 11.09 12.64 5.36
C TYR A 123 9.59 12.29 5.23
N TYR A 124 9.02 11.62 6.24
CA TYR A 124 7.57 11.38 6.29
C TYR A 124 6.79 12.68 6.45
N LYS A 125 7.26 13.57 7.36
CA LYS A 125 6.69 14.91 7.52
C LYS A 125 6.73 15.69 6.20
N LEU A 126 7.88 15.73 5.52
CA LEU A 126 8.03 16.37 4.20
C LEU A 126 7.01 15.84 3.19
N SER A 127 6.84 14.51 3.14
CA SER A 127 5.92 13.85 2.22
C SER A 127 4.45 14.19 2.49
N ARG A 128 4.09 14.47 3.74
CA ARG A 128 2.76 14.92 4.17
C ARG A 128 2.54 16.40 3.88
N ASP A 129 3.49 17.23 4.24
CA ASP A 129 3.37 18.69 4.13
C ASP A 129 3.45 19.16 2.68
N SER A 130 4.13 18.43 1.82
CA SER A 130 4.18 18.68 0.38
C SER A 130 2.90 18.29 -0.37
N ASP A 131 1.88 17.78 0.31
CA ASP A 131 0.66 17.20 -0.30
C ASP A 131 0.94 16.04 -1.28
N TYR A 132 2.11 15.44 -1.21
CA TYR A 132 2.37 14.18 -1.88
C TYR A 132 1.53 13.07 -1.26
N ILE A 133 1.44 13.04 0.08
CA ILE A 133 0.49 12.27 0.86
C ILE A 133 -0.72 13.16 1.14
N ARG A 134 -1.80 12.98 0.39
CA ARG A 134 -3.02 13.79 0.47
C ARG A 134 -3.87 13.42 1.68
N ARG A 135 -3.53 13.98 2.86
CA ARG A 135 -4.18 13.67 4.15
C ARG A 135 -5.70 13.77 4.09
N TYR A 136 -6.23 14.83 3.47
CA TYR A 136 -7.67 15.07 3.34
C TYR A 136 -8.40 14.05 2.45
N ARG A 137 -7.68 13.30 1.60
CA ARG A 137 -8.26 12.16 0.86
C ARG A 137 -8.21 10.89 1.71
N ILE A 138 -7.07 10.63 2.36
CA ILE A 138 -6.84 9.44 3.17
C ILE A 138 -7.78 9.38 4.37
N CYS A 139 -8.12 10.54 4.99
CA CYS A 139 -9.07 10.58 6.10
C CYS A 139 -10.51 10.18 5.71
N LYS A 140 -10.83 10.09 4.42
CA LYS A 140 -12.12 9.62 3.91
C LYS A 140 -12.20 8.09 3.84
N ASP A 141 -11.05 7.39 3.90
CA ASP A 141 -11.02 5.93 3.93
C ASP A 141 -11.78 5.42 5.16
N MET A 142 -12.57 4.37 4.97
CA MET A 142 -13.24 3.70 6.08
C MET A 142 -12.30 2.64 6.64
N LYS A 143 -12.01 2.71 7.95
CA LYS A 143 -11.05 1.81 8.60
C LYS A 143 -11.63 1.27 9.89
N TRP A 144 -11.51 -0.04 10.10
CA TRP A 144 -11.89 -0.70 11.36
C TRP A 144 -11.05 -1.95 11.58
N VAL A 145 -11.15 -2.51 12.77
CA VAL A 145 -10.49 -3.75 13.16
C VAL A 145 -11.54 -4.84 13.32
N ALA A 146 -11.30 -6.00 12.73
CA ALA A 146 -12.18 -7.16 12.82
C ALA A 146 -11.50 -8.29 13.61
N PRO A 147 -11.97 -8.62 14.82
CA PRO A 147 -11.47 -9.74 15.60
C PRO A 147 -11.74 -11.08 14.90
N THR A 148 -10.70 -11.92 14.81
CA THR A 148 -10.79 -13.27 14.24
C THR A 148 -10.07 -14.30 15.12
N LYS A 149 -10.22 -15.58 14.79
CA LYS A 149 -9.48 -16.67 15.46
C LYS A 149 -7.94 -16.61 15.25
N TYR A 150 -7.47 -15.79 14.30
CA TYR A 150 -6.04 -15.59 14.01
C TYR A 150 -5.50 -14.25 14.53
N GLY A 151 -6.31 -13.51 15.27
CA GLY A 151 -6.03 -12.16 15.74
C GLY A 151 -6.87 -11.10 15.02
N ASP A 152 -6.55 -9.86 15.31
CA ASP A 152 -7.28 -8.70 14.83
C ASP A 152 -6.82 -8.33 13.42
N LEU A 153 -7.71 -8.41 12.42
CA LEU A 153 -7.44 -8.01 11.05
C LEU A 153 -7.80 -6.54 10.84
N ASP A 154 -6.92 -5.81 10.15
CA ASP A 154 -7.20 -4.44 9.73
C ASP A 154 -8.00 -4.44 8.44
N ILE A 155 -9.12 -3.72 8.42
CA ILE A 155 -9.98 -3.61 7.23
C ILE A 155 -10.02 -2.15 6.79
N THR A 156 -9.78 -1.92 5.49
CA THR A 156 -9.85 -0.60 4.88
C THR A 156 -10.67 -0.65 3.60
N ILE A 157 -11.73 0.16 3.50
CA ILE A 157 -12.33 0.51 2.21
C ILE A 157 -11.60 1.76 1.72
N ASN A 158 -10.84 1.61 0.66
CA ASN A 158 -10.01 2.67 0.12
C ASN A 158 -10.83 3.63 -0.74
N LEU A 159 -10.99 4.86 -0.25
CA LEU A 159 -11.68 5.96 -0.93
C LEU A 159 -10.71 7.05 -1.41
N SER A 160 -9.44 6.96 -1.02
CA SER A 160 -8.40 7.95 -1.35
C SER A 160 -7.89 7.83 -2.78
N LYS A 161 -8.03 6.64 -3.39
CA LYS A 161 -7.69 6.42 -4.80
C LYS A 161 -8.83 6.97 -5.67
N PRO A 162 -8.60 8.05 -6.44
CA PRO A 162 -9.68 8.64 -7.24
C PRO A 162 -10.19 7.63 -8.27
N GLU A 163 -11.52 7.48 -8.32
CA GLU A 163 -12.16 6.77 -9.42
C GLU A 163 -11.93 7.56 -10.71
N LYS A 164 -11.46 6.88 -11.74
CA LYS A 164 -11.23 7.52 -13.03
C LYS A 164 -12.57 7.79 -13.70
N ASP A 165 -12.86 9.05 -13.97
CA ASP A 165 -13.96 9.46 -14.84
C ASP A 165 -13.88 8.72 -16.19
N PRO A 166 -14.99 8.22 -16.76
CA PRO A 166 -15.03 7.59 -18.09
C PRO A 166 -14.36 8.42 -19.18
N LYS A 167 -14.48 9.75 -19.16
CA LYS A 167 -13.79 10.66 -20.07
C LYS A 167 -12.27 10.64 -19.87
N ALA A 168 -11.81 10.62 -18.61
CA ALA A 168 -10.38 10.50 -18.30
C ALA A 168 -9.81 9.14 -18.70
N ILE A 169 -10.59 8.05 -18.59
CA ILE A 169 -10.20 6.72 -19.08
C ILE A 169 -10.06 6.74 -20.59
N ALA A 170 -11.02 7.32 -21.32
CA ALA A 170 -10.98 7.44 -22.78
C ALA A 170 -9.79 8.30 -23.24
N ALA A 171 -9.56 9.44 -22.61
CA ALA A 171 -8.41 10.32 -22.88
C ALA A 171 -7.07 9.59 -22.61
N ALA A 172 -6.98 8.83 -21.51
CA ALA A 172 -5.78 8.05 -21.19
C ALA A 172 -5.49 6.93 -22.22
N LYS A 173 -6.54 6.31 -22.79
CA LYS A 173 -6.38 5.30 -23.86
C LYS A 173 -5.89 5.92 -25.17
N LEU A 174 -6.32 7.15 -25.46
CA LEU A 174 -5.90 7.88 -26.66
C LEU A 174 -4.54 8.58 -26.51
N ALA A 175 -4.08 8.76 -25.27
CA ALA A 175 -2.81 9.42 -24.98
C ALA A 175 -1.63 8.57 -25.51
N LYS A 176 -0.66 9.25 -26.15
CA LYS A 176 0.58 8.61 -26.61
C LYS A 176 1.28 7.93 -25.43
N GLN A 177 1.58 6.65 -25.56
CA GLN A 177 2.41 5.92 -24.62
C GLN A 177 3.84 6.49 -24.70
N ALA A 178 4.26 7.17 -23.65
CA ALA A 178 5.63 7.67 -23.52
C ALA A 178 6.43 6.70 -22.65
N GLY A 179 7.63 6.35 -23.09
CA GLY A 179 8.55 5.47 -22.34
C GLY A 179 9.29 6.17 -21.20
N TYR A 180 8.82 7.37 -20.77
CA TYR A 180 9.44 8.16 -19.70
C TYR A 180 8.36 8.84 -18.83
N PRO A 181 8.40 8.62 -17.51
CA PRO A 181 9.04 7.49 -16.83
C PRO A 181 8.49 6.15 -17.33
N LYS A 182 9.27 5.06 -17.23
CA LYS A 182 8.84 3.72 -17.69
C LYS A 182 7.70 3.16 -16.84
N CYS A 183 7.73 3.38 -15.53
CA CYS A 183 6.65 2.98 -14.61
C CYS A 183 6.56 3.95 -13.41
N LEU A 184 5.58 3.71 -12.52
CA LEU A 184 5.33 4.55 -11.34
C LEU A 184 6.44 4.51 -10.27
N LEU A 185 7.35 3.53 -10.33
CA LEU A 185 8.45 3.36 -9.38
C LEU A 185 9.80 3.85 -9.91
N CYS A 186 9.89 4.24 -11.21
CA CYS A 186 11.15 4.75 -11.75
C CYS A 186 11.56 6.06 -11.08
N ARG A 187 12.87 6.21 -10.80
CA ARG A 187 13.45 7.43 -10.20
C ARG A 187 13.13 8.70 -10.99
N GLU A 188 12.90 8.57 -12.29
CA GLU A 188 12.53 9.64 -13.21
C GLU A 188 11.16 10.27 -12.89
N ASN A 189 10.39 9.70 -11.96
CA ASN A 189 9.18 10.32 -11.45
C ASN A 189 9.47 11.55 -10.58
N GLU A 190 10.62 11.64 -9.91
CA GLU A 190 10.95 12.78 -9.07
C GLU A 190 10.91 14.09 -9.87
N GLY A 191 10.05 15.01 -9.45
CA GLY A 191 9.86 16.29 -10.14
C GLY A 191 9.10 16.22 -11.48
N TYR A 192 8.61 15.03 -11.88
CA TYR A 192 7.91 14.86 -13.16
C TYR A 192 6.53 15.57 -13.17
N ALA A 193 6.28 16.33 -14.24
CA ALA A 193 5.05 17.12 -14.36
C ALA A 193 3.76 16.28 -14.54
N GLY A 194 3.91 15.01 -14.88
CA GLY A 194 2.77 14.15 -15.13
C GLY A 194 2.13 14.35 -16.50
N ARG A 195 1.10 13.57 -16.78
CA ARG A 195 0.23 13.64 -17.95
C ARG A 195 -1.06 12.87 -17.65
N VAL A 196 -2.06 12.94 -18.52
CA VAL A 196 -3.40 12.33 -18.28
C VAL A 196 -3.36 10.85 -17.89
N ASN A 197 -2.37 10.10 -18.41
CA ASN A 197 -2.20 8.68 -18.11
C ASN A 197 -1.01 8.37 -17.16
N HIS A 198 -0.38 9.39 -16.57
CA HIS A 198 0.71 9.23 -15.61
C HIS A 198 0.70 10.35 -14.58
N PRO A 199 0.71 10.07 -13.27
CA PRO A 199 0.56 11.09 -12.24
C PRO A 199 1.73 12.09 -12.22
N ALA A 200 1.43 13.33 -11.84
CA ALA A 200 2.46 14.32 -11.51
C ALA A 200 3.18 13.95 -10.19
N ARG A 201 4.46 14.37 -10.09
CA ARG A 201 5.35 14.11 -8.96
C ARG A 201 6.29 15.30 -8.66
N GLN A 202 5.87 16.52 -8.99
CA GLN A 202 6.67 17.73 -8.77
C GLN A 202 6.88 18.02 -7.28
N ASN A 203 5.93 17.59 -6.45
CA ASN A 203 5.98 17.67 -4.98
C ASN A 203 6.55 16.40 -4.30
N HIS A 204 7.15 15.50 -5.07
CA HIS A 204 7.74 14.26 -4.57
C HIS A 204 9.27 14.33 -4.55
N ARG A 205 9.89 13.72 -3.53
CA ARG A 205 11.35 13.56 -3.41
C ARG A 205 11.66 12.09 -3.13
N ILE A 206 12.83 11.65 -3.55
CA ILE A 206 13.31 10.27 -3.41
C ILE A 206 14.64 10.30 -2.65
N ILE A 207 14.75 9.50 -1.60
CA ILE A 207 16.01 9.33 -0.87
C ILE A 207 16.80 8.19 -1.50
N PRO A 208 18.00 8.42 -2.04
CA PRO A 208 18.86 7.35 -2.49
C PRO A 208 19.40 6.57 -1.29
N VAL A 209 19.31 5.24 -1.36
CA VAL A 209 19.86 4.31 -0.37
C VAL A 209 20.70 3.24 -1.06
N THR A 210 21.71 2.72 -0.38
CA THR A 210 22.51 1.60 -0.88
C THR A 210 22.03 0.33 -0.19
N ILE A 211 21.58 -0.65 -0.97
CA ILE A 211 21.10 -1.93 -0.46
C ILE A 211 21.85 -3.05 -1.15
N ASN A 212 22.48 -3.91 -0.36
CA ASN A 212 23.29 -5.02 -0.84
C ASN A 212 24.26 -4.61 -1.96
N GLY A 213 24.97 -3.49 -1.73
CA GLY A 213 25.98 -2.94 -2.65
C GLY A 213 25.43 -2.31 -3.94
N SER A 214 24.12 -2.16 -4.09
CA SER A 214 23.48 -1.55 -5.25
C SER A 214 22.66 -0.30 -4.88
N GLN A 215 22.40 0.55 -5.87
CA GLN A 215 21.65 1.79 -5.65
C GLN A 215 20.15 1.57 -5.72
N TRP A 216 19.43 2.07 -4.71
CA TRP A 216 17.98 2.00 -4.57
C TRP A 216 17.41 3.38 -4.28
N GLY A 217 16.11 3.52 -4.49
CA GLY A 217 15.34 4.68 -4.04
C GLY A 217 14.42 4.30 -2.89
N PHE A 218 14.34 5.14 -1.88
CA PHE A 218 13.40 5.06 -0.78
C PHE A 218 12.37 6.18 -0.91
N GLN A 219 11.08 5.84 -0.88
CA GLN A 219 9.97 6.78 -0.95
C GLN A 219 8.78 6.30 -0.13
N TYR A 220 7.93 7.23 0.35
CA TYR A 220 6.64 6.85 0.91
C TYR A 220 5.60 6.60 -0.18
N SER A 221 4.61 5.77 0.16
CA SER A 221 3.44 5.57 -0.69
C SER A 221 2.46 6.74 -0.50
N PRO A 222 1.93 7.34 -1.57
CA PRO A 222 0.94 8.40 -1.43
C PRO A 222 -0.41 7.91 -0.90
N TYR A 223 -0.63 6.60 -0.85
CA TYR A 223 -1.91 6.00 -0.42
C TYR A 223 -1.96 5.68 1.09
N VAL A 224 -0.82 5.55 1.75
CA VAL A 224 -0.67 5.31 3.21
C VAL A 224 -1.69 4.31 3.75
N TYR A 225 -1.60 3.06 3.32
CA TYR A 225 -2.48 2.00 3.82
C TYR A 225 -2.27 1.73 5.31
N TYR A 226 -1.05 1.95 5.82
CA TYR A 226 -0.64 1.85 7.21
C TYR A 226 0.43 2.91 7.52
N ASN A 227 0.80 3.06 8.80
CA ASN A 227 1.73 4.10 9.21
C ASN A 227 3.08 4.00 8.49
N GLU A 228 3.53 5.12 7.94
CA GLU A 228 4.80 5.26 7.22
C GLU A 228 5.00 4.23 6.10
N HIS A 229 3.91 3.86 5.41
CA HIS A 229 3.96 2.95 4.27
C HIS A 229 4.96 3.45 3.22
N CYS A 230 6.06 2.74 3.07
CA CYS A 230 7.14 3.08 2.15
C CYS A 230 7.33 2.03 1.05
N ILE A 231 7.98 2.47 -0.01
CA ILE A 231 8.41 1.64 -1.15
C ILE A 231 9.91 1.85 -1.34
N VAL A 232 10.63 0.76 -1.38
CA VAL A 232 12.06 0.72 -1.65
C VAL A 232 12.26 0.04 -2.99
N PHE A 233 12.78 0.74 -3.98
CA PHE A 233 12.81 0.26 -5.36
C PHE A 233 14.21 0.33 -5.95
N ASN A 234 14.52 -0.64 -6.80
CA ASN A 234 15.78 -0.69 -7.51
C ASN A 234 15.93 0.53 -8.44
N SER A 235 17.08 1.20 -8.43
CA SER A 235 17.34 2.34 -9.33
C SER A 235 17.33 1.95 -10.81
N GLN A 236 17.48 0.65 -11.12
CA GLN A 236 17.34 0.11 -12.46
C GLN A 236 15.96 -0.52 -12.63
N HIS A 237 15.31 -0.27 -13.77
CA HIS A 237 14.04 -0.89 -14.12
C HIS A 237 14.26 -2.33 -14.56
N VAL A 238 14.36 -3.24 -13.61
CA VAL A 238 14.54 -4.68 -13.80
C VAL A 238 13.39 -5.47 -13.15
N PRO A 239 13.01 -6.63 -13.70
CA PRO A 239 11.93 -7.44 -13.12
C PRO A 239 12.24 -7.89 -11.68
N MET A 240 11.17 -8.07 -10.91
CA MET A 240 11.23 -8.70 -9.59
C MET A 240 11.67 -10.16 -9.71
N LYS A 241 12.45 -10.61 -8.73
CA LYS A 241 12.86 -12.00 -8.59
C LYS A 241 13.05 -12.32 -7.11
N ILE A 242 12.47 -13.42 -6.66
CA ILE A 242 12.69 -13.94 -5.31
C ILE A 242 13.86 -14.92 -5.37
N GLU A 243 14.97 -14.58 -4.72
CA GLU A 243 16.19 -15.36 -4.71
C GLU A 243 17.03 -15.03 -3.46
N HIS A 244 18.14 -15.71 -3.26
CA HIS A 244 19.07 -15.44 -2.16
C HIS A 244 19.36 -13.95 -1.95
N ALA A 245 19.65 -13.23 -3.04
CA ALA A 245 19.93 -11.80 -2.99
C ALA A 245 18.74 -10.97 -2.45
N THR A 246 17.49 -11.44 -2.61
CA THR A 246 16.30 -10.79 -2.06
C THR A 246 16.35 -10.78 -0.54
N PHE A 247 16.68 -11.91 0.10
CA PHE A 247 16.79 -12.00 1.56
C PHE A 247 17.92 -11.11 2.09
N CYS A 248 19.07 -11.10 1.38
CA CYS A 248 20.16 -10.17 1.71
C CYS A 248 19.72 -8.71 1.68
N LYS A 249 18.98 -8.30 0.63
CA LYS A 249 18.47 -6.93 0.47
C LYS A 249 17.47 -6.55 1.57
N LEU A 250 16.55 -7.45 1.93
CA LEU A 250 15.57 -7.21 2.98
C LEU A 250 16.26 -6.97 4.33
N PHE A 251 17.21 -7.82 4.71
CA PHE A 251 17.93 -7.64 5.97
C PHE A 251 18.86 -6.44 5.97
N ASP A 252 19.48 -6.11 4.83
CA ASP A 252 20.31 -4.91 4.75
C ASP A 252 19.47 -3.64 4.98
N PHE A 253 18.25 -3.58 4.42
CA PHE A 253 17.31 -2.49 4.71
C PHE A 253 16.91 -2.46 6.19
N VAL A 254 16.57 -3.60 6.80
CA VAL A 254 16.19 -3.66 8.23
C VAL A 254 17.35 -3.27 9.14
N LYS A 255 18.60 -3.56 8.77
CA LYS A 255 19.78 -3.11 9.53
C LYS A 255 19.94 -1.58 9.49
N GLN A 256 19.62 -0.95 8.35
CA GLN A 256 19.66 0.50 8.19
C GLN A 256 18.48 1.21 8.88
N PHE A 257 17.29 0.59 8.86
CA PHE A 257 16.05 1.13 9.42
C PHE A 257 15.40 0.08 10.35
N PRO A 258 15.96 -0.15 11.55
CA PRO A 258 15.54 -1.25 12.42
C PRO A 258 14.13 -1.09 13.03
N HIS A 259 13.56 0.10 12.96
CA HIS A 259 12.18 0.40 13.37
C HIS A 259 11.15 0.06 12.27
N TYR A 260 11.60 -0.30 11.06
CA TYR A 260 10.74 -0.71 9.94
C TYR A 260 10.75 -2.20 9.75
N PHE A 261 9.61 -2.74 9.29
CA PHE A 261 9.59 -4.00 8.55
C PHE A 261 9.79 -3.71 7.05
N VAL A 262 10.16 -4.73 6.29
CA VAL A 262 10.20 -4.68 4.83
C VAL A 262 9.87 -6.06 4.26
N GLY A 263 9.12 -6.11 3.16
CA GLY A 263 8.78 -7.35 2.48
C GLY A 263 8.71 -7.20 0.96
N SER A 264 8.78 -8.31 0.28
CA SER A 264 8.62 -8.39 -1.17
C SER A 264 7.30 -9.06 -1.54
N ASN A 265 6.61 -8.56 -2.56
CA ASN A 265 5.61 -9.37 -3.23
C ASN A 265 6.27 -10.61 -3.84
N ALA A 266 5.48 -11.65 -4.08
CA ALA A 266 5.91 -12.80 -4.86
C ALA A 266 6.20 -12.40 -6.31
N ASP A 267 7.09 -13.13 -6.97
CA ASP A 267 7.57 -12.83 -8.33
C ASP A 267 6.78 -13.54 -9.45
N LEU A 268 5.75 -14.29 -9.11
CA LEU A 268 4.87 -14.95 -10.07
C LEU A 268 3.53 -14.21 -10.22
N PRO A 269 2.89 -14.25 -11.41
CA PRO A 269 1.54 -13.72 -11.61
C PRO A 269 0.52 -14.31 -10.63
N ILE A 270 -0.64 -13.67 -10.47
CA ILE A 270 -1.75 -14.11 -9.59
C ILE A 270 -1.43 -13.93 -8.10
N VAL A 271 -0.26 -14.39 -7.64
CA VAL A 271 0.18 -14.31 -6.25
C VAL A 271 1.17 -13.17 -5.98
N GLY A 272 1.59 -12.46 -7.04
CA GLY A 272 2.46 -11.28 -6.96
C GLY A 272 1.69 -9.96 -6.89
N GLY A 273 2.44 -8.87 -6.75
CA GLY A 273 1.91 -7.51 -6.79
C GLY A 273 1.60 -7.02 -8.21
N SER A 274 1.12 -5.78 -8.33
CA SER A 274 0.72 -5.17 -9.59
C SER A 274 1.89 -4.73 -10.49
N ILE A 275 3.11 -4.61 -9.97
CA ILE A 275 4.30 -4.14 -10.70
C ILE A 275 5.41 -5.19 -10.56
N LEU A 276 5.33 -6.26 -11.35
CA LEU A 276 6.36 -7.31 -11.39
C LEU A 276 7.59 -6.93 -12.25
N SER A 277 7.43 -5.92 -13.11
CA SER A 277 8.46 -5.48 -14.06
C SER A 277 9.55 -4.59 -13.45
N HIS A 278 9.37 -4.16 -12.19
CA HIS A 278 10.33 -3.30 -11.49
C HIS A 278 10.58 -3.83 -10.07
N ASP A 279 11.79 -4.27 -9.79
CA ASP A 279 12.21 -4.82 -8.49
C ASP A 279 12.03 -3.79 -7.38
N HIS A 280 11.19 -4.12 -6.39
CA HIS A 280 10.85 -3.24 -5.29
C HIS A 280 10.32 -4.00 -4.08
N PHE A 281 10.44 -3.38 -2.92
CA PHE A 281 9.93 -3.84 -1.63
C PHE A 281 8.95 -2.83 -1.05
N GLN A 282 8.09 -3.29 -0.15
CA GLN A 282 7.22 -2.42 0.64
C GLN A 282 7.57 -2.60 2.11
N GLY A 283 7.60 -1.50 2.84
CA GLY A 283 7.93 -1.47 4.25
C GLY A 283 7.22 -0.35 4.99
N GLY A 284 7.59 -0.14 6.24
CA GLY A 284 7.05 0.94 7.05
C GLY A 284 7.11 0.65 8.55
N HIS A 285 6.66 1.60 9.34
CA HIS A 285 6.62 1.54 10.79
C HIS A 285 5.24 1.04 11.25
N TYR A 286 4.99 -0.26 11.09
CA TYR A 286 3.70 -0.88 11.43
C TYR A 286 3.87 -2.35 11.82
N GLU A 287 3.11 -2.80 12.82
CA GLU A 287 3.09 -4.20 13.24
C GLU A 287 1.76 -4.86 12.91
N PHE A 288 1.76 -5.64 11.84
CA PHE A 288 0.58 -6.34 11.34
C PHE A 288 0.16 -7.53 12.21
N ALA A 289 -1.09 -7.99 12.03
CA ALA A 289 -1.63 -9.15 12.72
C ALA A 289 -0.76 -10.41 12.53
N MET A 290 -0.25 -10.67 11.34
CA MET A 290 0.66 -11.80 11.08
C MET A 290 1.95 -11.72 11.90
N ALA A 291 2.53 -10.52 12.08
CA ALA A 291 3.71 -10.34 12.90
C ALA A 291 3.47 -10.66 14.39
N LYS A 292 2.25 -10.36 14.88
CA LYS A 292 1.79 -10.65 16.26
C LYS A 292 1.40 -12.11 16.46
N ALA A 293 1.06 -12.83 15.39
CA ALA A 293 0.61 -14.20 15.45
C ALA A 293 1.70 -15.11 16.04
N PRO A 294 1.37 -16.02 16.98
CA PRO A 294 2.34 -16.90 17.63
C PRO A 294 2.83 -17.99 16.67
N VAL A 295 4.03 -18.52 16.95
CA VAL A 295 4.49 -19.77 16.38
C VAL A 295 3.72 -20.92 17.06
N GLU A 296 2.96 -21.70 16.29
CA GLU A 296 2.17 -22.81 16.82
C GLU A 296 2.93 -24.14 16.87
N ARG A 297 3.91 -24.32 15.98
CA ARG A 297 4.75 -25.52 15.92
C ARG A 297 6.18 -25.13 15.54
N THR A 298 7.15 -25.57 16.32
CA THR A 298 8.57 -25.40 16.04
C THR A 298 9.14 -26.65 15.36
N PHE A 299 10.18 -26.46 14.56
CA PHE A 299 10.95 -27.53 13.97
C PHE A 299 12.43 -27.12 13.90
N SER A 300 13.31 -28.13 13.70
CA SER A 300 14.74 -27.88 13.53
C SER A 300 15.20 -28.44 12.19
N VAL A 301 16.10 -27.72 11.53
CA VAL A 301 16.72 -28.13 10.27
C VAL A 301 18.18 -28.46 10.54
N ALA A 302 18.63 -29.61 10.09
CA ALA A 302 20.00 -30.07 10.31
C ALA A 302 21.03 -29.07 9.75
N GLY A 303 22.01 -28.69 10.59
CA GLY A 303 23.00 -27.66 10.26
C GLY A 303 22.55 -26.23 10.48
N PHE A 304 21.30 -25.99 10.98
CA PHE A 304 20.74 -24.67 11.31
C PHE A 304 20.12 -24.66 12.71
N GLU A 305 20.69 -25.38 13.66
CA GLU A 305 20.20 -25.48 15.04
C GLU A 305 20.29 -24.15 15.80
N ASP A 306 21.00 -23.17 15.27
CA ASP A 306 21.15 -21.80 15.75
C ASP A 306 20.07 -20.83 15.25
N VAL A 307 19.19 -21.28 14.35
CA VAL A 307 18.05 -20.51 13.84
C VAL A 307 16.74 -21.09 14.37
N ASP A 308 15.98 -20.31 15.12
CA ASP A 308 14.64 -20.70 15.52
C ASP A 308 13.73 -20.74 14.30
N ALA A 309 13.11 -21.89 14.03
CA ALA A 309 12.19 -22.09 12.92
C ALA A 309 10.85 -22.64 13.39
N GLY A 310 9.76 -22.13 12.81
CA GLY A 310 8.44 -22.61 13.16
C GLY A 310 7.33 -22.15 12.22
N ILE A 311 6.18 -22.81 12.33
CA ILE A 311 4.96 -22.51 11.59
C ILE A 311 4.14 -21.52 12.40
N VAL A 312 3.72 -20.43 11.77
CA VAL A 312 2.91 -19.38 12.39
C VAL A 312 1.45 -19.77 12.40
N ALA A 313 0.74 -19.50 13.50
CA ALA A 313 -0.71 -19.65 13.63
C ALA A 313 -1.43 -18.58 12.79
N TRP A 314 -1.43 -18.76 11.48
CA TRP A 314 -1.93 -17.81 10.50
C TRP A 314 -2.83 -18.52 9.46
N PRO A 315 -3.83 -17.87 8.83
CA PRO A 315 -4.65 -18.54 7.81
C PRO A 315 -3.85 -18.99 6.59
N MET A 316 -2.78 -18.27 6.24
CA MET A 316 -1.87 -18.67 5.17
C MET A 316 -0.69 -19.49 5.71
N SER A 317 0.05 -20.15 4.82
CA SER A 317 1.16 -21.04 5.17
C SER A 317 2.45 -20.26 5.39
N VAL A 318 2.79 -19.97 6.65
CA VAL A 318 3.92 -19.11 7.02
C VAL A 318 4.94 -19.89 7.83
N ILE A 319 6.20 -19.86 7.38
CA ILE A 319 7.37 -20.30 8.14
C ILE A 319 8.06 -19.05 8.67
N ARG A 320 8.22 -18.95 10.00
CA ARG A 320 9.00 -17.89 10.65
C ARG A 320 10.36 -18.40 11.03
N LEU A 321 11.39 -17.68 10.59
CA LEU A 321 12.77 -17.87 10.98
C LEU A 321 13.18 -16.71 11.90
N SER A 322 13.92 -17.01 12.98
CA SER A 322 14.36 -16.00 13.93
C SER A 322 15.75 -16.32 14.46
N GLY A 323 16.58 -15.28 14.63
CA GLY A 323 17.94 -15.42 15.13
C GLY A 323 18.66 -14.08 15.24
N THR A 324 19.86 -14.10 15.78
CA THR A 324 20.71 -12.89 15.88
C THR A 324 21.63 -12.72 14.68
N ASP A 325 21.91 -13.81 13.97
CA ASP A 325 22.77 -13.86 12.78
C ASP A 325 21.92 -13.90 11.51
N THR A 326 21.88 -12.80 10.78
CA THR A 326 21.10 -12.68 9.52
C THR A 326 21.63 -13.60 8.43
N ASP A 327 22.94 -13.88 8.36
CA ASP A 327 23.51 -14.72 7.31
C ASP A 327 23.05 -16.17 7.49
N ARG A 328 22.88 -16.62 8.73
CA ARG A 328 22.32 -17.93 9.05
C ARG A 328 20.84 -18.03 8.68
N ILE A 329 20.06 -16.98 8.98
CA ILE A 329 18.64 -16.91 8.59
C ILE A 329 18.52 -16.93 7.07
N ILE A 330 19.33 -16.15 6.35
CA ILE A 330 19.35 -16.09 4.88
C ILE A 330 19.69 -17.45 4.29
N ALA A 331 20.71 -18.13 4.82
CA ALA A 331 21.12 -19.45 4.33
C ALA A 331 20.00 -20.49 4.49
N LEU A 332 19.29 -20.50 5.64
CA LEU A 332 18.15 -21.38 5.83
C LEU A 332 16.96 -21.00 4.93
N ALA A 333 16.67 -19.71 4.78
CA ALA A 333 15.62 -19.24 3.88
C ALA A 333 15.87 -19.65 2.42
N ASP A 334 17.13 -19.66 1.99
CA ASP A 334 17.52 -20.08 0.65
C ASP A 334 17.32 -21.61 0.48
N VAL A 335 17.64 -22.40 1.48
CA VAL A 335 17.32 -23.85 1.48
C VAL A 335 15.82 -24.07 1.35
N ILE A 336 15.00 -23.35 2.13
CA ILE A 336 13.54 -23.48 2.09
C ILE A 336 12.99 -23.04 0.72
N LEU A 337 13.46 -21.92 0.17
CA LEU A 337 13.04 -21.42 -1.15
C LEU A 337 13.33 -22.42 -2.25
N ASN A 338 14.56 -22.96 -2.29
CA ASN A 338 14.98 -23.91 -3.32
C ASN A 338 14.20 -25.22 -3.21
N LYS A 339 13.97 -25.72 -2.00
CA LYS A 339 13.13 -26.91 -1.78
C LYS A 339 11.68 -26.64 -2.18
N TRP A 340 11.11 -25.47 -1.81
CA TRP A 340 9.74 -25.13 -2.14
C TRP A 340 9.52 -25.04 -3.65
N ARG A 341 10.44 -24.45 -4.39
CA ARG A 341 10.32 -24.30 -5.86
C ARG A 341 10.19 -25.62 -6.60
N GLU A 342 10.83 -26.68 -6.10
CA GLU A 342 10.81 -28.02 -6.70
C GLU A 342 9.81 -28.97 -6.04
N TYR A 343 9.05 -28.49 -5.03
CA TYR A 343 8.19 -29.35 -4.24
C TYR A 343 6.84 -29.60 -4.91
N THR A 344 6.53 -30.88 -5.10
CA THR A 344 5.22 -31.36 -5.56
C THR A 344 4.64 -32.31 -4.52
N ASP A 345 3.38 -32.10 -4.15
CA ASP A 345 2.56 -32.94 -3.27
C ASP A 345 1.17 -33.08 -3.88
N GLU A 346 0.95 -34.10 -4.68
CA GLU A 346 -0.29 -34.32 -5.41
C GLU A 346 -1.49 -34.49 -4.47
N GLU A 347 -1.31 -35.09 -3.28
CA GLU A 347 -2.37 -35.25 -2.29
C GLU A 347 -2.87 -33.90 -1.73
N ALA A 348 -1.99 -32.88 -1.71
CA ALA A 348 -2.32 -31.52 -1.30
C ALA A 348 -2.62 -30.59 -2.49
N PHE A 349 -2.68 -31.12 -3.70
CA PHE A 349 -2.82 -30.38 -4.95
C PHE A 349 -1.71 -29.33 -5.19
N ILE A 350 -0.51 -29.57 -4.69
CA ILE A 350 0.65 -28.71 -4.89
C ILE A 350 1.50 -29.26 -6.01
N TYR A 351 1.64 -28.49 -7.08
CA TYR A 351 2.49 -28.81 -8.22
C TYR A 351 3.54 -27.72 -8.38
N ALA A 352 4.80 -28.12 -8.43
CA ALA A 352 5.90 -27.19 -8.68
C ALA A 352 5.84 -26.59 -10.09
N TYR A 353 5.44 -27.43 -11.05
CA TYR A 353 5.35 -27.09 -12.48
C TYR A 353 4.13 -27.70 -13.14
N THR A 354 3.58 -27.02 -14.15
CA THR A 354 2.65 -27.55 -15.15
C THR A 354 3.12 -27.08 -16.53
N ASP A 355 3.36 -27.98 -17.46
CA ASP A 355 3.85 -27.67 -18.83
C ASP A 355 5.13 -26.78 -18.83
N ASN A 356 6.04 -27.00 -17.90
CA ASN A 356 7.26 -26.25 -17.61
C ASN A 356 7.04 -24.82 -17.04
N GLU A 357 5.81 -24.43 -16.72
CA GLU A 357 5.53 -23.17 -16.04
C GLU A 357 5.63 -23.37 -14.51
N PRO A 358 6.44 -22.55 -13.80
CA PRO A 358 6.61 -22.68 -12.36
C PRO A 358 5.40 -22.11 -11.61
N HIS A 359 5.05 -22.75 -10.48
CA HIS A 359 3.93 -22.33 -9.64
C HIS A 359 4.34 -21.91 -8.24
N ASN A 360 5.42 -22.49 -7.70
CA ASN A 360 5.85 -22.23 -6.32
C ASN A 360 6.74 -21.01 -6.20
N THR A 361 6.41 -20.13 -5.27
CA THR A 361 7.21 -18.96 -4.90
C THR A 361 6.96 -18.60 -3.43
N ILE A 362 7.60 -17.54 -2.93
CA ILE A 362 7.49 -17.07 -1.55
C ILE A 362 7.25 -15.57 -1.53
N THR A 363 6.45 -15.12 -0.56
CA THR A 363 6.34 -13.71 -0.15
C THR A 363 7.15 -13.55 1.15
N PRO A 364 8.39 -13.00 1.11
CA PRO A 364 9.24 -12.85 2.28
C PRO A 364 9.02 -11.51 2.98
N ILE A 365 9.00 -11.50 4.32
CA ILE A 365 8.88 -10.31 5.15
C ILE A 365 9.90 -10.33 6.27
N ALA A 366 10.78 -9.32 6.31
CA ALA A 366 11.83 -9.17 7.31
C ALA A 366 11.53 -8.05 8.29
N ARG A 367 11.95 -8.22 9.55
CA ARG A 367 11.89 -7.20 10.60
C ARG A 367 12.89 -7.47 11.70
N LYS A 368 13.12 -6.48 12.54
CA LYS A 368 13.84 -6.64 13.80
C LYS A 368 12.83 -6.71 14.96
N ARG A 369 13.05 -7.66 15.90
CA ARG A 369 12.25 -7.78 17.12
C ARG A 369 13.18 -7.95 18.31
N GLY A 370 13.33 -6.88 19.11
CA GLY A 370 14.33 -6.84 20.17
C GLY A 370 15.73 -7.05 19.61
N ASP A 371 16.46 -8.04 20.11
CA ASP A 371 17.82 -8.36 19.67
C ASP A 371 17.87 -9.33 18.49
N LYS A 372 16.74 -9.92 18.10
CA LYS A 372 16.63 -10.87 16.98
C LYS A 372 16.14 -10.21 15.70
N PHE A 373 16.55 -10.79 14.60
CA PHE A 373 15.94 -10.58 13.30
C PHE A 373 14.94 -11.70 13.01
N GLU A 374 13.85 -11.37 12.35
CA GLU A 374 12.82 -12.31 11.92
C GLU A 374 12.62 -12.23 10.41
N LEU A 375 12.40 -13.38 9.79
CA LEU A 375 12.01 -13.52 8.39
C LEU A 375 10.79 -14.45 8.31
N ASP A 376 9.65 -13.91 7.90
CA ASP A 376 8.48 -14.70 7.56
C ASP A 376 8.53 -15.09 6.09
N LEU A 377 8.44 -16.37 5.81
CA LEU A 377 8.38 -16.95 4.47
C LEU A 377 6.95 -17.45 4.22
N VAL A 378 6.15 -16.68 3.49
CA VAL A 378 4.80 -17.09 3.14
C VAL A 378 4.84 -17.88 1.84
N LEU A 379 4.51 -19.17 1.93
CA LEU A 379 4.50 -20.08 0.78
C LEU A 379 3.34 -19.73 -0.15
N ARG A 380 3.63 -19.57 -1.45
CA ARG A 380 2.66 -19.22 -2.48
C ARG A 380 2.72 -20.22 -3.63
N ASN A 381 1.57 -20.39 -4.29
CA ASN A 381 1.45 -21.19 -5.50
C ASN A 381 0.37 -20.55 -6.40
N ASN A 382 0.64 -20.41 -7.70
CA ASN A 382 -0.22 -19.71 -8.64
C ASN A 382 -0.97 -20.63 -9.63
N ILE A 383 -1.04 -21.93 -9.34
CA ILE A 383 -1.71 -22.89 -10.22
C ILE A 383 -3.18 -22.51 -10.42
N THR A 384 -3.66 -22.69 -11.64
CA THR A 384 -5.06 -22.48 -12.02
C THR A 384 -5.71 -23.77 -12.49
N THR A 385 -7.03 -23.84 -12.40
CA THR A 385 -7.85 -24.93 -12.97
C THR A 385 -9.06 -24.33 -13.69
N GLU A 386 -9.83 -25.14 -14.40
CA GLU A 386 -11.10 -24.71 -15.00
C GLU A 386 -12.09 -24.21 -13.93
N GLU A 387 -12.10 -24.82 -12.75
CA GLU A 387 -12.94 -24.41 -11.62
C GLU A 387 -12.42 -23.12 -10.97
N HIS A 388 -11.09 -22.95 -10.92
CA HIS A 388 -10.41 -21.81 -10.30
C HIS A 388 -9.52 -21.05 -11.31
N PRO A 389 -10.11 -20.35 -12.30
CA PRO A 389 -9.35 -19.70 -13.37
C PRO A 389 -8.52 -18.49 -12.89
N LEU A 390 -8.82 -17.95 -11.71
CA LEU A 390 -8.05 -16.88 -11.07
C LEU A 390 -6.98 -17.40 -10.10
N GLY A 391 -6.91 -18.72 -9.89
CA GLY A 391 -5.98 -19.39 -9.00
C GLY A 391 -6.67 -20.31 -8.00
N VAL A 392 -6.10 -21.47 -7.74
CA VAL A 392 -6.58 -22.41 -6.71
C VAL A 392 -6.33 -21.81 -5.32
N TYR A 393 -5.20 -21.14 -5.15
CA TYR A 393 -4.78 -20.46 -3.92
C TYR A 393 -5.02 -18.95 -4.04
N HIS A 394 -6.27 -18.59 -4.29
CA HIS A 394 -6.77 -17.25 -4.55
C HIS A 394 -8.19 -17.14 -3.94
N PRO A 395 -8.71 -15.95 -3.63
CA PRO A 395 -10.09 -15.81 -3.18
C PRO A 395 -11.07 -16.53 -4.12
N HIS A 396 -11.87 -17.44 -3.60
CA HIS A 396 -12.83 -18.22 -4.38
C HIS A 396 -14.07 -17.37 -4.72
N ALA A 397 -14.79 -17.79 -5.77
CA ALA A 397 -15.89 -17.03 -6.37
C ALA A 397 -16.96 -16.55 -5.37
N LYS A 398 -17.27 -17.35 -4.34
CA LYS A 398 -18.24 -16.99 -3.29
C LYS A 398 -17.85 -15.74 -2.50
N LEU A 399 -16.57 -15.40 -2.42
CA LEU A 399 -16.03 -14.25 -1.68
C LEU A 399 -15.86 -13.00 -2.55
N HIS A 400 -16.03 -13.11 -3.89
CA HIS A 400 -15.78 -12.04 -4.83
C HIS A 400 -16.71 -10.82 -4.68
N HIS A 401 -17.85 -10.99 -4.01
CA HIS A 401 -18.72 -9.88 -3.68
C HIS A 401 -18.04 -8.86 -2.73
N ILE A 402 -17.05 -9.29 -1.93
CA ILE A 402 -16.23 -8.45 -1.05
C ILE A 402 -14.82 -8.26 -1.63
N LYS A 403 -14.09 -9.34 -1.93
CA LYS A 403 -12.69 -9.29 -2.40
C LYS A 403 -12.47 -10.29 -3.54
N LYS A 404 -12.13 -9.76 -4.71
CA LYS A 404 -11.85 -10.55 -5.93
C LYS A 404 -10.40 -10.44 -6.37
N GLU A 405 -9.72 -9.36 -5.99
CA GLU A 405 -8.37 -9.04 -6.44
C GLU A 405 -7.34 -9.98 -5.82
N ASN A 406 -6.17 -10.06 -6.46
CA ASN A 406 -5.02 -10.83 -5.97
C ASN A 406 -4.63 -10.42 -4.55
N ILE A 407 -4.15 -11.39 -3.78
CA ILE A 407 -3.67 -11.19 -2.41
C ILE A 407 -2.17 -10.87 -2.46
N GLY A 408 -1.84 -9.60 -2.32
CA GLY A 408 -0.48 -9.09 -2.29
C GLY A 408 0.10 -9.04 -0.88
N LEU A 409 1.31 -8.46 -0.75
CA LEU A 409 2.08 -8.40 0.49
C LEU A 409 1.27 -7.85 1.68
N ILE A 410 0.53 -6.77 1.47
CA ILE A 410 -0.22 -6.08 2.54
C ILE A 410 -1.34 -6.96 3.07
N GLU A 411 -2.11 -7.55 2.16
CA GLU A 411 -3.21 -8.45 2.52
C GLU A 411 -2.70 -9.72 3.21
N VAL A 412 -1.59 -10.29 2.73
CA VAL A 412 -0.93 -11.44 3.35
C VAL A 412 -0.64 -11.20 4.83
N MET A 413 -0.25 -9.99 5.20
CA MET A 413 0.07 -9.61 6.59
C MET A 413 -1.15 -9.31 7.45
N GLY A 414 -2.36 -9.26 6.87
CA GLY A 414 -3.62 -9.11 7.60
C GLY A 414 -4.31 -7.75 7.49
N LEU A 415 -3.95 -6.93 6.48
CA LEU A 415 -4.67 -5.69 6.18
C LEU A 415 -5.43 -5.82 4.86
N ALA A 416 -6.76 -5.84 4.92
CA ALA A 416 -7.62 -5.82 3.75
C ALA A 416 -7.64 -4.44 3.10
N VAL A 417 -7.30 -4.37 1.81
CA VAL A 417 -7.55 -3.19 0.99
C VAL A 417 -8.74 -3.50 0.09
N LEU A 418 -9.90 -2.97 0.44
CA LEU A 418 -11.17 -3.24 -0.22
C LEU A 418 -11.57 -2.12 -1.18
N PRO A 419 -12.30 -2.43 -2.27
CA PRO A 419 -12.67 -1.45 -3.29
C PRO A 419 -13.70 -0.43 -2.79
N ALA A 420 -13.62 0.80 -3.32
CA ALA A 420 -14.47 1.94 -2.95
C ALA A 420 -15.98 1.68 -3.13
N ARG A 421 -16.37 0.84 -4.12
CA ARG A 421 -17.78 0.45 -4.36
C ARG A 421 -18.47 -0.05 -3.10
N LEU A 422 -17.76 -0.75 -2.21
CA LEU A 422 -18.32 -1.33 -1.00
C LEU A 422 -18.91 -0.30 -0.04
N LYS A 423 -18.48 0.97 -0.08
CA LYS A 423 -19.09 2.03 0.73
C LYS A 423 -20.57 2.19 0.39
N GLY A 424 -20.90 2.35 -0.89
CA GLY A 424 -22.29 2.50 -1.35
C GLY A 424 -23.09 1.21 -1.22
N GLU A 425 -22.51 0.09 -1.67
CA GLU A 425 -23.14 -1.23 -1.59
C GLU A 425 -23.50 -1.62 -0.16
N MET A 426 -22.61 -1.39 0.81
CA MET A 426 -22.89 -1.73 2.21
C MET A 426 -23.89 -0.79 2.87
N ALA A 427 -23.92 0.49 2.51
CA ALA A 427 -24.97 1.40 2.97
C ALA A 427 -26.35 0.94 2.48
N HIS A 428 -26.49 0.67 1.18
CA HIS A 428 -27.73 0.15 0.58
C HIS A 428 -28.14 -1.22 1.15
N LEU A 429 -27.18 -2.12 1.36
CA LEU A 429 -27.39 -3.44 1.96
C LEU A 429 -27.99 -3.34 3.37
N LYS A 430 -27.41 -2.47 4.21
CA LYS A 430 -27.89 -2.25 5.58
C LYS A 430 -29.32 -1.74 5.60
N GLU A 431 -29.65 -0.76 4.76
CA GLU A 431 -31.03 -0.25 4.62
C GLU A 431 -31.99 -1.35 4.15
N ALA A 432 -31.61 -2.17 3.20
CA ALA A 432 -32.44 -3.26 2.69
C ALA A 432 -32.69 -4.36 3.75
N ILE A 433 -31.67 -4.71 4.54
CA ILE A 433 -31.79 -5.70 5.64
C ILE A 433 -32.76 -5.20 6.70
N ILE A 434 -32.65 -3.94 7.15
CA ILE A 434 -33.52 -3.33 8.15
C ILE A 434 -34.96 -3.24 7.63
N ALA A 435 -35.14 -2.90 6.36
CA ALA A 435 -36.44 -2.82 5.73
C ALA A 435 -37.09 -4.20 5.40
N GLY A 436 -36.37 -5.32 5.61
CA GLY A 436 -36.80 -6.65 5.28
C GLY A 436 -37.02 -6.91 3.78
N LYS A 437 -36.27 -6.19 2.92
CA LYS A 437 -36.35 -6.34 1.46
C LYS A 437 -35.75 -7.65 0.99
N ASP A 438 -36.26 -8.20 -0.11
CA ASP A 438 -35.63 -9.30 -0.82
C ASP A 438 -34.38 -8.81 -1.57
N LEU A 439 -33.20 -9.20 -1.07
CA LEU A 439 -31.91 -8.79 -1.65
C LEU A 439 -31.69 -9.35 -3.04
N ARG A 440 -32.29 -10.51 -3.38
CA ARG A 440 -32.14 -11.13 -4.71
C ARG A 440 -32.93 -10.40 -5.79
N ALA A 441 -33.93 -9.63 -5.40
CA ALA A 441 -34.70 -8.79 -6.32
C ALA A 441 -33.99 -7.47 -6.68
N ASP A 442 -32.90 -7.13 -5.98
CA ASP A 442 -32.11 -5.94 -6.21
C ASP A 442 -30.82 -6.29 -6.96
N GLU A 443 -30.62 -5.71 -8.16
CA GLU A 443 -29.50 -6.01 -9.05
C GLU A 443 -28.12 -5.76 -8.40
N GLU A 444 -28.00 -4.72 -7.58
CA GLU A 444 -26.76 -4.38 -6.88
C GLU A 444 -26.50 -5.32 -5.70
N LEU A 445 -27.55 -5.72 -4.97
CA LEU A 445 -27.46 -6.46 -3.72
C LEU A 445 -27.52 -7.98 -3.89
N ALA A 446 -28.04 -8.49 -5.02
CA ALA A 446 -28.20 -9.93 -5.27
C ALA A 446 -26.92 -10.74 -5.01
N LYS A 447 -25.75 -10.18 -5.35
CA LYS A 447 -24.44 -10.81 -5.11
C LYS A 447 -24.06 -10.99 -3.64
N HIS A 448 -24.72 -10.27 -2.73
CA HIS A 448 -24.51 -10.33 -1.28
C HIS A 448 -25.55 -11.19 -0.57
N ALA A 449 -26.63 -11.63 -1.26
CA ALA A 449 -27.79 -12.27 -0.64
C ALA A 449 -27.41 -13.57 0.08
N ASP A 450 -26.64 -14.45 -0.54
CA ASP A 450 -26.22 -15.73 0.05
C ASP A 450 -25.38 -15.53 1.31
N TRP A 451 -24.48 -14.56 1.29
CA TRP A 451 -23.68 -14.17 2.45
C TRP A 451 -24.54 -13.65 3.61
N VAL A 452 -25.55 -12.82 3.30
CA VAL A 452 -26.49 -12.33 4.33
C VAL A 452 -27.30 -13.48 4.93
N ASP A 453 -27.76 -14.42 4.10
CA ASP A 453 -28.49 -15.60 4.58
C ASP A 453 -27.61 -16.51 5.46
N GLU A 454 -26.30 -16.59 5.21
CA GLU A 454 -25.34 -17.34 6.03
C GLU A 454 -25.10 -16.70 7.41
N PHE A 455 -25.05 -15.37 7.51
CA PHE A 455 -24.75 -14.74 8.79
C PHE A 455 -26.01 -14.34 9.60
N ARG A 456 -27.13 -14.01 8.95
CA ARG A 456 -28.35 -13.55 9.63
C ARG A 456 -28.78 -14.46 10.79
N PRO A 457 -28.77 -15.81 10.68
CA PRO A 457 -29.13 -16.70 11.76
C PRO A 457 -28.21 -16.69 12.99
N LYS A 458 -27.03 -16.09 12.87
CA LYS A 458 -26.06 -16.00 13.97
C LYS A 458 -26.37 -14.88 14.95
N TYR A 459 -27.36 -14.03 14.63
CA TYR A 459 -27.75 -12.86 15.40
C TYR A 459 -29.23 -12.95 15.80
N ASP A 460 -29.52 -12.79 17.10
CA ASP A 460 -30.89 -12.86 17.62
C ASP A 460 -31.80 -11.79 17.01
N ALA A 461 -31.24 -10.57 16.81
CA ALA A 461 -31.93 -9.48 16.15
C ALA A 461 -30.91 -8.58 15.43
N ILE A 462 -31.25 -8.13 14.22
CA ILE A 462 -30.51 -7.12 13.47
C ILE A 462 -31.34 -5.85 13.44
N THR A 463 -30.85 -4.79 14.07
CA THR A 463 -31.54 -3.49 14.23
C THR A 463 -30.71 -2.36 13.66
N ALA A 464 -31.27 -1.16 13.53
CA ALA A 464 -30.56 0.01 13.08
C ALA A 464 -29.36 0.40 13.98
N GLU A 465 -29.40 0.01 15.27
CA GLU A 465 -28.35 0.32 16.23
C GLU A 465 -27.14 -0.63 16.15
N ASN A 466 -27.32 -1.87 15.67
CA ASN A 466 -26.24 -2.87 15.68
C ASN A 466 -25.76 -3.31 14.28
N ILE A 467 -26.48 -2.95 13.21
CA ILE A 467 -26.19 -3.44 11.86
C ILE A 467 -24.81 -3.02 11.35
N ASP A 468 -24.35 -1.83 11.72
CA ASP A 468 -23.02 -1.35 11.30
C ASP A 468 -21.93 -2.29 11.81
N GLY A 469 -21.90 -2.56 13.12
CA GLY A 469 -20.92 -3.47 13.71
C GLY A 469 -21.06 -4.92 13.24
N ILE A 470 -22.28 -5.38 12.92
CA ILE A 470 -22.49 -6.71 12.35
C ILE A 470 -21.86 -6.81 10.97
N VAL A 471 -22.16 -5.87 10.07
CA VAL A 471 -21.64 -5.88 8.70
C VAL A 471 -20.12 -5.72 8.70
N GLU A 472 -19.55 -4.84 9.51
CA GLU A 472 -18.09 -4.66 9.65
C GLU A 472 -17.41 -5.96 10.11
N LYS A 473 -17.97 -6.63 11.12
CA LYS A 473 -17.47 -7.92 11.61
C LYS A 473 -17.54 -9.00 10.53
N GLU A 474 -18.69 -9.12 9.85
CA GLU A 474 -18.88 -10.17 8.84
C GLU A 474 -18.01 -9.92 7.59
N ILE A 475 -17.72 -8.66 7.19
CA ILE A 475 -16.72 -8.33 6.17
C ILE A 475 -15.33 -8.82 6.60
N GLY A 476 -14.96 -8.60 7.86
CA GLY A 476 -13.70 -9.09 8.41
C GLY A 476 -13.58 -10.61 8.37
N LEU A 477 -14.69 -11.33 8.67
CA LEU A 477 -14.73 -12.79 8.57
C LEU A 477 -14.64 -13.27 7.11
N VAL A 478 -15.22 -12.55 6.15
CA VAL A 478 -15.02 -12.84 4.72
C VAL A 478 -13.55 -12.67 4.36
N PHE A 479 -12.88 -11.60 4.81
CA PHE A 479 -11.46 -11.41 4.53
C PHE A 479 -10.59 -12.49 5.20
N MET A 480 -10.94 -12.96 6.39
CA MET A 480 -10.29 -14.12 6.99
C MET A 480 -10.38 -15.36 6.08
N GLN A 481 -11.57 -15.64 5.50
CA GLN A 481 -11.75 -16.74 4.55
C GLN A 481 -10.94 -16.52 3.27
N VAL A 482 -10.86 -15.27 2.79
CA VAL A 482 -9.99 -14.89 1.65
C VAL A 482 -8.54 -15.30 1.90
N LEU A 483 -8.00 -15.09 3.10
CA LEU A 483 -6.65 -15.52 3.46
C LEU A 483 -6.55 -17.05 3.59
N GLU A 484 -7.58 -17.73 4.09
CA GLU A 484 -7.62 -19.19 4.15
C GLU A 484 -7.66 -19.80 2.74
N ASP A 485 -8.42 -19.21 1.79
CA ASP A 485 -8.43 -19.64 0.39
C ASP A 485 -7.07 -19.43 -0.28
N ALA A 486 -6.38 -18.31 0.04
CA ALA A 486 -5.05 -18.01 -0.49
C ALA A 486 -3.92 -18.83 0.14
N GLY A 487 -4.17 -19.51 1.27
CA GLY A 487 -3.21 -20.39 1.93
C GLY A 487 -2.99 -21.71 1.16
N VAL A 488 -1.73 -22.08 0.97
CA VAL A 488 -1.36 -23.32 0.24
C VAL A 488 -1.76 -24.54 1.07
N TYR A 489 -1.30 -24.62 2.31
CA TYR A 489 -1.70 -25.67 3.24
C TYR A 489 -2.93 -25.21 4.02
N LYS A 490 -4.08 -25.86 3.78
CA LYS A 490 -5.34 -25.52 4.44
C LYS A 490 -5.28 -25.78 5.95
N ARG A 491 -6.11 -25.07 6.70
CA ARG A 491 -6.17 -25.19 8.18
C ARG A 491 -7.01 -26.40 8.65
N THR A 492 -7.04 -27.45 7.84
CA THR A 492 -7.62 -28.75 8.16
C THR A 492 -6.54 -29.70 8.67
N GLU A 493 -6.91 -30.84 9.25
CA GLU A 493 -5.98 -31.87 9.71
C GLU A 493 -5.10 -32.39 8.55
N GLU A 494 -5.71 -32.62 7.38
CA GLU A 494 -5.03 -33.07 6.16
C GLU A 494 -4.03 -32.03 5.66
N GLY A 495 -4.46 -30.76 5.61
CA GLY A 495 -3.59 -29.65 5.18
C GLY A 495 -2.40 -29.46 6.11
N GLN A 496 -2.57 -29.64 7.42
CA GLN A 496 -1.49 -29.55 8.38
C GLN A 496 -0.54 -30.76 8.28
N LYS A 497 -1.04 -31.97 8.02
CA LYS A 497 -0.20 -33.14 7.70
C LYS A 497 0.59 -32.93 6.42
N ALA A 498 0.00 -32.30 5.40
CA ALA A 498 0.71 -31.96 4.17
C ALA A 498 1.84 -30.94 4.42
N PHE A 499 1.58 -29.93 5.26
CA PHE A 499 2.64 -29.00 5.66
C PHE A 499 3.79 -29.70 6.37
N ASP A 500 3.48 -30.64 7.27
CA ASP A 500 4.51 -31.46 7.95
C ASP A 500 5.31 -32.34 6.98
N ARG A 501 4.70 -32.79 5.86
CA ARG A 501 5.46 -33.52 4.82
C ARG A 501 6.50 -32.61 4.16
N PHE A 502 6.14 -31.36 3.85
CA PHE A 502 7.10 -30.38 3.33
C PHE A 502 8.23 -30.10 4.32
N ILE A 503 7.89 -29.81 5.59
CA ILE A 503 8.87 -29.52 6.63
C ILE A 503 9.88 -30.67 6.79
N LYS A 504 9.44 -31.93 6.66
CA LYS A 504 10.33 -33.13 6.73
C LYS A 504 11.29 -33.27 5.55
N CYS A 505 11.07 -32.47 4.48
CA CYS A 505 11.98 -32.46 3.32
C CYS A 505 13.12 -31.44 3.49
N LEU A 506 13.07 -30.60 4.53
CA LEU A 506 14.10 -29.60 4.85
C LEU A 506 15.25 -30.25 5.63
#